data_3f92f7e0367f99e4f54c6d95303c373a
#
_entry.id   3f92f7e0367f99e4f54c6d95303c373a
#
_cell.length_a   1.000
_cell.length_b   1.000
_cell.length_c   1.000
_cell.angle_alpha   90.00
_cell.angle_beta   90.00
_cell.angle_gamma   90.00
#
_symmetry.space_group_name_H-M   'P 1'
#
loop_
_entity.id
_entity.type
_entity.pdbx_description
1 polymer ?
#
loop_
_entity_poly.entity_id
_entity_poly.type
_entity_poly.pdbx_seq_one_letter_code
_entity_poly.pdbx_strand_id
1 'polypeptide(L)'
;MTTILGIKLFERVTTAADFQKILSEYGCFIKTRIGLHSVSDGICAPNGIVLIEFIGNDETLAEFEKALSSLGKIEIQKMTFK
;
A
#
# COMPACT_ATOMS: atom_id res chain seq x y z
N MET A 1 14.45 -7.43 -8.88
CA MET A 1 14.22 -6.05 -8.39
C MET A 1 13.22 -6.07 -7.24
N THR A 2 13.50 -5.35 -6.21
CA THR A 2 12.63 -5.25 -5.04
C THR A 2 12.31 -3.79 -4.78
N THR A 3 11.05 -3.48 -4.59
CA THR A 3 10.62 -2.12 -4.25
C THR A 3 9.85 -2.16 -2.94
N ILE A 4 10.26 -1.32 -2.00
CA ILE A 4 9.54 -1.14 -0.74
C ILE A 4 8.65 0.07 -0.89
N LEU A 5 7.35 -0.11 -0.76
CA LEU A 5 6.39 0.98 -0.84
C LEU A 5 5.85 1.28 0.55
N GLY A 6 5.82 2.56 0.88
CA GLY A 6 5.07 3.04 2.03
C GLY A 6 3.80 3.69 1.50
N ILE A 7 2.66 3.20 1.91
CA ILE A 7 1.37 3.67 1.44
C ILE A 7 0.58 4.22 2.60
N LYS A 8 0.28 5.52 2.55
CA LYS A 8 -0.51 6.16 3.61
C LYS A 8 -1.94 6.34 3.13
N LEU A 9 -2.87 5.81 3.89
CA LEU A 9 -4.30 5.91 3.61
C LEU A 9 -4.89 6.98 4.51
N PHE A 10 -5.49 8.01 3.90
CA PHE A 10 -6.04 9.14 4.65
C PHE A 10 -7.48 8.91 5.10
N GLU A 11 -8.22 8.07 4.37
CA GLU A 11 -9.59 7.72 4.74
C GLU A 11 -9.72 6.21 4.76
N ARG A 12 -9.05 5.60 5.72
CA ARG A 12 -8.94 4.16 5.81
C ARG A 12 -10.29 3.44 5.80
N VAL A 13 -11.29 3.99 6.46
CA VAL A 13 -12.59 3.35 6.58
C VAL A 13 -13.30 3.27 5.23
N THR A 14 -13.18 4.32 4.42
CA THR A 14 -13.88 4.39 3.15
C THR A 14 -13.16 3.68 2.01
N THR A 15 -11.82 3.54 2.11
CA THR A 15 -11.01 2.98 1.03
C THR A 15 -10.47 1.58 1.32
N ALA A 16 -10.67 1.08 2.54
CA ALA A 16 -10.05 -0.17 2.97
C ALA A 16 -10.43 -1.37 2.09
N ALA A 17 -11.71 -1.49 1.72
CA ALA A 17 -12.15 -2.61 0.90
C ALA A 17 -11.53 -2.58 -0.50
N ASP A 18 -11.49 -1.41 -1.12
CA ASP A 18 -10.90 -1.24 -2.44
C ASP A 18 -9.39 -1.46 -2.40
N PHE A 19 -8.74 -0.97 -1.35
CA PHE A 19 -7.32 -1.17 -1.15
C PHE A 19 -6.99 -2.67 -1.04
N GLN A 20 -7.74 -3.41 -0.23
CA GLN A 20 -7.53 -4.85 -0.08
C GLN A 20 -7.76 -5.60 -1.39
N LYS A 21 -8.73 -5.15 -2.17
CA LYS A 21 -8.99 -5.76 -3.48
C LYS A 21 -7.79 -5.60 -4.41
N ILE A 22 -7.20 -4.41 -4.45
CA ILE A 22 -6.01 -4.16 -5.26
C ILE A 22 -4.84 -5.03 -4.78
N LEU A 23 -4.62 -5.12 -3.47
CA LEU A 23 -3.56 -5.96 -2.94
C LEU A 23 -3.76 -7.42 -3.32
N SER A 24 -5.00 -7.88 -3.35
CA SER A 24 -5.30 -9.26 -3.75
C SER A 24 -5.02 -9.48 -5.24
N GLU A 25 -5.35 -8.51 -6.07
CA GLU A 25 -5.08 -8.60 -7.52
C GLU A 25 -3.58 -8.71 -7.83
N TYR A 26 -2.76 -8.03 -7.05
CA TYR A 26 -1.31 -8.05 -7.22
C TYR A 26 -0.59 -8.96 -6.22
N GLY A 27 -1.33 -9.87 -5.58
CA GLY A 27 -0.81 -10.71 -4.51
C GLY A 27 0.42 -11.54 -4.90
N CYS A 28 0.50 -11.98 -6.15
CA CYS A 28 1.64 -12.76 -6.62
C CYS A 28 2.95 -11.96 -6.66
N PHE A 29 2.87 -10.65 -6.61
CA PHE A 29 4.02 -9.76 -6.64
C PHE A 29 4.32 -9.16 -5.27
N ILE A 30 3.48 -9.40 -4.28
CA ILE A 30 3.64 -8.87 -2.93
C ILE A 30 4.22 -9.97 -2.04
N LYS A 31 5.47 -9.80 -1.67
CA LYS A 31 6.16 -10.77 -0.81
C LYS A 31 5.84 -10.55 0.66
N THR A 32 5.77 -9.29 1.07
CA THR A 32 5.55 -8.94 2.47
C THR A 32 4.64 -7.72 2.55
N ARG A 33 3.75 -7.71 3.53
CA ARG A 33 2.96 -6.53 3.84
C ARG A 33 2.85 -6.36 5.34
N ILE A 34 3.07 -5.14 5.82
CA ILE A 34 3.04 -4.81 7.23
C ILE A 34 2.21 -3.55 7.43
N GLY A 35 1.18 -3.65 8.25
CA GLY A 35 0.39 -2.48 8.60
C GLY A 35 0.98 -1.77 9.81
N LEU A 36 1.14 -0.46 9.70
CA LEU A 36 1.57 0.38 10.80
C LEU A 36 0.40 1.23 11.22
N HIS A 37 0.04 1.14 12.50
CA HIS A 37 -1.08 1.88 13.05
C HIS A 37 -0.58 2.91 14.04
N SER A 38 -1.13 4.12 13.94
CA SER A 38 -0.96 5.09 15.01
C SER A 38 -1.93 4.70 16.12
N VAL A 39 -1.39 4.46 17.31
CA VAL A 39 -2.21 4.13 18.47
C VAL A 39 -2.01 5.22 19.50
N SER A 40 -3.10 5.84 19.93
CA SER A 40 -3.09 6.83 20.99
C SER A 40 -4.21 6.45 21.95
N ASP A 41 -3.83 6.19 23.19
CA ASP A 41 -4.80 5.82 24.24
C ASP A 41 -5.70 4.65 23.85
N GLY A 42 -5.13 3.68 23.10
CA GLY A 42 -5.87 2.50 22.68
C GLY A 42 -6.80 2.72 21.50
N ILE A 43 -6.80 3.91 20.93
CA ILE A 43 -7.64 4.23 19.79
C ILE A 43 -6.83 4.15 18.51
N CYS A 44 -7.30 3.39 17.54
CA CYS A 44 -6.67 3.33 16.22
C CYS A 44 -7.04 4.56 15.42
N ALA A 45 -6.04 5.26 14.90
CA ALA A 45 -6.30 6.39 14.03
C ALA A 45 -6.98 5.94 12.74
N PRO A 46 -7.84 6.76 12.13
CA PRO A 46 -8.45 6.42 10.86
C PRO A 46 -7.44 6.34 9.71
N ASN A 47 -6.28 6.98 9.88
CA ASN A 47 -5.19 6.95 8.92
C ASN A 47 -4.23 5.84 9.28
N GLY A 48 -3.68 5.18 8.28
CA GLY A 48 -2.70 4.13 8.50
C GLY A 48 -1.66 4.10 7.40
N ILE A 49 -0.50 3.53 7.74
CA ILE A 49 0.57 3.32 6.76
C ILE A 49 0.76 1.83 6.60
N VAL A 50 0.85 1.38 5.34
CA VAL A 50 1.11 -0.01 5.02
C VAL A 50 2.44 -0.07 4.28
N LEU A 51 3.33 -0.96 4.71
CA LEU A 51 4.59 -1.21 4.01
C LEU A 51 4.43 -2.48 3.18
N ILE A 52 4.86 -2.40 1.93
CA ILE A 52 4.74 -3.53 0.99
C ILE A 52 6.09 -3.79 0.34
N GLU A 53 6.50 -5.04 0.34
CA GLU A 53 7.65 -5.49 -0.43
C GLU A 53 7.14 -6.05 -1.76
N PHE A 54 7.39 -5.31 -2.83
CA PHE A 54 6.90 -5.64 -4.18
C PHE A 54 8.03 -6.21 -5.02
N ILE A 55 7.82 -7.36 -5.63
CA ILE A 55 8.85 -8.09 -6.38
C ILE A 55 8.59 -8.18 -7.88
N GLY A 56 7.62 -7.44 -8.39
CA GLY A 56 7.34 -7.39 -9.82
C GLY A 56 8.31 -6.51 -10.60
N ASN A 57 8.20 -6.52 -11.92
CA ASN A 57 9.02 -5.66 -12.77
C ASN A 57 8.49 -4.23 -12.79
N ASP A 58 9.19 -3.34 -13.51
CA ASP A 58 8.82 -1.93 -13.58
C ASP A 58 7.41 -1.71 -14.14
N GLU A 59 7.03 -2.46 -15.16
CA GLU A 59 5.70 -2.33 -15.75
C GLU A 59 4.60 -2.71 -14.78
N THR A 60 4.77 -3.83 -14.09
CA THR A 60 3.80 -4.30 -13.11
C THR A 60 3.72 -3.35 -11.93
N LEU A 61 4.88 -2.82 -11.51
CA LEU A 61 4.91 -1.84 -10.43
C LEU A 61 4.15 -0.57 -10.81
N ALA A 62 4.34 -0.09 -12.04
CA ALA A 62 3.64 1.10 -12.52
C ALA A 62 2.12 0.88 -12.55
N GLU A 63 1.68 -0.30 -12.97
CA GLU A 63 0.26 -0.66 -12.96
C GLU A 63 -0.29 -0.68 -11.54
N PHE A 64 0.46 -1.26 -10.61
CA PHE A 64 0.10 -1.33 -9.21
C PHE A 64 -0.05 0.07 -8.60
N GLU A 65 0.93 0.94 -8.84
CA GLU A 65 0.88 2.32 -8.35
C GLU A 65 -0.29 3.08 -8.95
N LYS A 66 -0.58 2.86 -10.22
CA LYS A 66 -1.72 3.50 -10.88
C LYS A 66 -3.04 3.05 -10.26
N ALA A 67 -3.17 1.74 -10.01
CA ALA A 67 -4.37 1.20 -9.36
C ALA A 67 -4.55 1.79 -7.98
N LEU A 68 -3.46 1.90 -7.21
CA LEU A 68 -3.52 2.50 -5.88
C LEU A 68 -3.91 3.97 -5.94
N SER A 69 -3.35 4.71 -6.90
CA SER A 69 -3.63 6.14 -7.04
C SER A 69 -5.09 6.40 -7.40
N SER A 70 -5.76 5.44 -8.00
CA SER A 70 -7.18 5.56 -8.34
C SER A 70 -8.08 5.59 -7.10
N LEU A 71 -7.55 5.22 -5.94
CA LEU A 71 -8.29 5.27 -4.68
C LEU A 71 -8.49 6.70 -4.17
N GLY A 72 -7.75 7.66 -4.71
CA GLY A 72 -7.87 9.07 -4.36
C GLY A 72 -6.96 9.46 -3.22
N LYS A 73 -7.48 9.57 -2.02
CA LYS A 73 -6.72 10.09 -0.87
C LYS A 73 -5.68 9.10 -0.35
N ILE A 74 -4.55 9.07 -1.02
CA ILE A 74 -3.48 8.13 -0.73
C ILE A 74 -2.14 8.78 -1.05
N GLU A 75 -1.12 8.46 -0.26
CA GLU A 75 0.25 8.91 -0.50
C GLU A 75 1.14 7.68 -0.63
N ILE A 76 1.97 7.66 -1.67
CA ILE A 76 2.88 6.54 -1.93
C ILE A 76 4.32 7.05 -1.95
N GLN A 77 5.18 6.40 -1.19
CA GLN A 77 6.62 6.64 -1.27
C GLN A 77 7.29 5.29 -1.45
N LYS A 78 8.40 5.26 -2.15
CA LYS A 78 9.04 3.99 -2.45
C LYS A 78 10.56 4.06 -2.47
N MET A 79 11.16 2.89 -2.23
CA MET A 79 12.60 2.68 -2.36
C MET A 79 12.79 1.45 -3.24
N THR A 80 13.56 1.59 -4.32
CA THR A 80 13.79 0.49 -5.25
C THR A 80 15.24 0.00 -5.13
N PHE A 81 15.37 -1.32 -5.00
CA PHE A 81 16.65 -2.01 -4.92
C PHE A 81 16.79 -2.92 -6.15
N LYS A 82 17.86 -2.76 -6.86
CA LYS A 82 18.12 -3.54 -8.07
C LYS A 82 19.00 -4.74 -7.81
#